data_3defebee2add5d77fca273d4676a55f7
#
_entry.id   3defebee2add5d77fca273d4676a55f7
#
_cell.length_a   1.000
_cell.length_b   1.000
_cell.length_c   1.000
_cell.angle_alpha   90.00
_cell.angle_beta   90.00
_cell.angle_gamma   90.00
#
_symmetry.space_group_name_H-M   'P 1'
#
loop_
_entity.id
_entity.type
_entity.pdbx_description
1 polymer ?
#
loop_
_entity_poly.entity_id
_entity_poly.type
_entity_poly.pdbx_seq_one_letter_code
_entity_poly.pdbx_strand_id
1 'polypeptide(L)'
;MKLRHRLVTRLTGLFAIMLVIFTLLLTLVFNAMMEKQMINHYSKTMQRDAYAISQNLSEMIAPSSYDSLDENPFIVGEDTLAPYMALIEHITHCNAYLIDEQHHVTGYFDGVVQTIGSPLLPSYIEQTIALGFMGKTPFLMMKEDGDTHLTTGMPIMNAHSHVLGVVLLETTLRELGFAQVSSTGILAFSGVIAFMFALGLSFFFSRFFTKPITEVQHFAGALAQGQYEARIRTNKRDEIGMLYGSMDILAQRLEEARQKDELLKQQQQTFFATVSHELKTPVTVIRGSVEALRDGVISSSDDVRAYYNQILTETKGLQRLISELLELSRLQNVGFSLDMGDVDLRELLGDVAMSTGALCERKGVVFVCEEPKAGIIIRGDYRRLRQMLLAVADNAVKFTEQGKTVTLSLEGRTVIIADEGAGIAQEELPHIFDRFHRAHGRMGGTGLGLAIASEVAKRHHVVIDVESRMGQGTTFKFTFPMKNGKPKTDFQ
;
A
#
# COMPACT_ATOMS: atom_id res chain seq x y z
N MET A 1 -5.58 4.90 21.54
CA MET A 1 -4.39 5.54 22.12
C MET A 1 -3.34 4.57 22.66
N LYS A 2 -3.69 3.46 23.30
CA LYS A 2 -2.72 2.47 23.87
C LYS A 2 -1.87 1.69 22.86
N LEU A 3 -2.33 1.40 21.63
CA LEU A 3 -1.55 0.68 20.62
C LEU A 3 -0.43 1.54 19.98
N ARG A 4 -0.66 2.85 19.84
CA ARG A 4 0.28 3.82 19.26
C ARG A 4 1.58 3.90 20.06
N HIS A 5 1.49 3.88 21.40
CA HIS A 5 2.67 3.85 22.27
C HIS A 5 3.43 2.52 22.16
N ARG A 6 2.75 1.39 21.91
CA ARG A 6 3.41 0.08 21.87
C ARG A 6 4.27 -0.15 20.62
N LEU A 7 3.86 0.35 19.45
CA LEU A 7 4.65 0.16 18.21
C LEU A 7 5.86 1.09 18.20
N VAL A 8 5.66 2.37 18.54
CA VAL A 8 6.74 3.36 18.63
C VAL A 8 7.74 2.96 19.70
N THR A 9 7.29 2.58 20.91
CA THR A 9 8.18 2.15 21.99
C THR A 9 8.90 0.84 21.70
N ARG A 10 8.28 -0.11 21.00
CA ARG A 10 8.95 -1.34 20.57
C ARG A 10 10.00 -1.09 19.49
N LEU A 11 9.70 -0.25 18.51
CA LEU A 11 10.64 0.07 17.42
C LEU A 11 11.82 0.89 17.96
N THR A 12 11.56 1.91 18.76
CA THR A 12 12.61 2.69 19.47
C THR A 12 13.43 1.82 20.41
N GLY A 13 12.79 0.89 21.13
CA GLY A 13 13.49 -0.05 22.01
C GLY A 13 14.39 -1.01 21.23
N LEU A 14 13.93 -1.57 20.11
CA LEU A 14 14.73 -2.44 19.24
C LEU A 14 15.93 -1.70 18.62
N PHE A 15 15.74 -0.47 18.14
CA PHE A 15 16.82 0.35 17.62
C PHE A 15 17.84 0.72 18.71
N ALA A 16 17.38 1.06 19.91
CA ALA A 16 18.26 1.35 21.04
C ALA A 16 19.10 0.12 21.43
N ILE A 17 18.50 -1.05 21.53
CA ILE A 17 19.21 -2.32 21.84
C ILE A 17 20.23 -2.64 20.75
N MET A 18 19.84 -2.56 19.47
CA MET A 18 20.73 -2.82 18.33
C MET A 18 21.95 -1.88 18.35
N LEU A 19 21.74 -0.63 18.73
CA LEU A 19 22.80 0.37 18.83
C LEU A 19 23.76 0.11 19.99
N VAL A 20 23.24 -0.27 21.16
CA VAL A 20 24.08 -0.66 22.30
C VAL A 20 24.94 -1.85 21.93
N ILE A 21 24.38 -2.87 21.25
CA ILE A 21 25.12 -4.03 20.77
C ILE A 21 26.21 -3.63 19.77
N PHE A 22 25.88 -2.75 18.81
CA PHE A 22 26.82 -2.25 17.80
C PHE A 22 27.97 -1.45 18.44
N THR A 23 27.67 -0.57 19.40
CA THR A 23 28.68 0.23 20.10
C THR A 23 29.62 -0.66 20.91
N LEU A 24 29.08 -1.69 21.57
CA LEU A 24 29.84 -2.64 22.35
C LEU A 24 30.75 -3.48 21.46
N LEU A 25 30.26 -3.94 20.31
CA LEU A 25 31.03 -4.69 19.31
C LEU A 25 32.13 -3.81 18.68
N LEU A 26 31.81 -2.57 18.36
CA LEU A 26 32.78 -1.62 17.82
C LEU A 26 33.92 -1.35 18.82
N THR A 27 33.59 -1.15 20.10
CA THR A 27 34.56 -0.96 21.18
C THR A 27 35.49 -2.17 21.32
N LEU A 28 34.94 -3.38 21.26
CA LEU A 28 35.71 -4.62 21.36
C LEU A 28 36.67 -4.79 20.17
N VAL A 29 36.19 -4.55 18.94
CA VAL A 29 37.03 -4.62 17.73
C VAL A 29 38.11 -3.54 17.74
N PHE A 30 37.77 -2.32 18.15
CA PHE A 30 38.73 -1.22 18.23
C PHE A 30 39.84 -1.51 19.25
N ASN A 31 39.49 -1.97 20.45
CA ASN A 31 40.49 -2.33 21.46
C ASN A 31 41.46 -3.43 20.98
N ALA A 32 40.94 -4.50 20.36
CA ALA A 32 41.76 -5.56 19.81
C ALA A 32 42.66 -5.04 18.67
N MET A 33 42.18 -4.16 17.83
CA MET A 33 42.95 -3.56 16.74
C MET A 33 44.05 -2.62 17.25
N MET A 34 43.71 -1.79 18.24
CA MET A 34 44.67 -0.86 18.87
C MET A 34 45.78 -1.59 19.60
N GLU A 35 45.46 -2.65 20.37
CA GLU A 35 46.45 -3.49 21.03
C GLU A 35 47.45 -4.08 20.02
N LYS A 36 46.96 -4.65 18.93
CA LYS A 36 47.80 -5.22 17.87
C LYS A 36 48.67 -4.16 17.16
N GLN A 37 48.10 -2.99 16.86
CA GLN A 37 48.88 -1.89 16.23
C GLN A 37 49.98 -1.38 17.19
N MET A 38 49.64 -1.26 18.47
CA MET A 38 50.56 -0.78 19.48
C MET A 38 51.75 -1.71 19.64
N ILE A 39 51.49 -3.01 19.79
CA ILE A 39 52.54 -4.04 19.87
C ILE A 39 53.45 -3.98 18.64
N ASN A 40 52.89 -3.89 17.42
CA ASN A 40 53.67 -3.81 16.19
C ASN A 40 54.53 -2.52 16.11
N HIS A 41 54.04 -1.43 16.61
CA HIS A 41 54.77 -0.15 16.61
C HIS A 41 55.95 -0.20 17.59
N TYR A 42 55.69 -0.65 18.83
CA TYR A 42 56.73 -0.77 19.85
C TYR A 42 57.76 -1.79 19.48
N SER A 43 57.39 -2.94 18.94
CA SER A 43 58.33 -3.95 18.42
C SER A 43 59.36 -3.37 17.45
N LYS A 44 58.86 -2.59 16.46
CA LYS A 44 59.76 -1.96 15.47
C LYS A 44 60.63 -0.88 16.08
N THR A 45 60.10 -0.12 17.02
CA THR A 45 60.88 0.93 17.71
C THR A 45 61.94 0.36 18.59
N MET A 46 61.60 -0.64 19.46
CA MET A 46 62.57 -1.30 20.34
C MET A 46 63.68 -2.00 19.54
N GLN A 47 63.35 -2.69 18.45
CA GLN A 47 64.35 -3.33 17.61
C GLN A 47 65.31 -2.33 16.93
N ARG A 48 64.77 -1.20 16.46
CA ARG A 48 65.56 -0.14 15.88
C ARG A 48 66.48 0.50 16.91
N ASP A 49 65.98 0.75 18.12
CA ASP A 49 66.72 1.38 19.18
C ASP A 49 67.79 0.42 19.73
N ALA A 50 67.47 -0.88 19.90
CA ALA A 50 68.43 -1.91 20.27
C ALA A 50 69.54 -2.04 19.19
N TYR A 51 69.22 -1.94 17.91
CA TYR A 51 70.19 -1.96 16.84
C TYR A 51 71.14 -0.75 16.88
N ALA A 52 70.58 0.46 17.10
CA ALA A 52 71.39 1.64 17.18
C ALA A 52 72.33 1.58 18.43
N ILE A 53 71.84 1.08 19.53
CA ILE A 53 72.64 0.90 20.76
C ILE A 53 73.76 -0.12 20.53
N SER A 54 73.44 -1.27 19.94
CA SER A 54 74.39 -2.32 19.62
C SER A 54 75.51 -1.82 18.71
N GLN A 55 75.19 -1.02 17.67
CA GLN A 55 76.21 -0.45 16.79
C GLN A 55 77.12 0.55 17.54
N ASN A 56 76.55 1.49 18.31
CA ASN A 56 77.34 2.40 19.06
C ASN A 56 78.26 1.71 20.11
N LEU A 57 77.74 0.70 20.76
CA LEU A 57 78.54 -0.10 21.71
C LEU A 57 79.65 -0.89 20.98
N SER A 58 79.40 -1.43 19.79
CA SER A 58 80.41 -2.15 19.03
C SER A 58 81.56 -1.22 18.63
N GLU A 59 81.33 0.04 18.29
CA GLU A 59 82.35 1.06 18.01
C GLU A 59 83.11 1.48 19.28
N MET A 60 82.43 1.53 20.43
CA MET A 60 83.04 1.91 21.73
C MET A 60 83.90 0.77 22.32
N ILE A 61 83.46 -0.47 22.19
CA ILE A 61 84.09 -1.67 22.80
C ILE A 61 85.19 -2.26 21.91
N ALA A 62 85.18 -2.00 20.61
CA ALA A 62 86.20 -2.49 19.64
C ALA A 62 87.20 -1.44 19.24
N PRO A 63 88.01 -0.90 20.13
CA PRO A 63 89.20 -0.13 19.72
C PRO A 63 90.21 -1.07 19.08
N SER A 64 90.88 -0.61 18.04
CA SER A 64 91.76 -1.29 17.12
C SER A 64 93.02 -1.95 17.70
N SER A 65 93.05 -2.34 19.00
CA SER A 65 94.24 -2.79 19.72
C SER A 65 94.08 -4.08 20.59
N TYR A 66 92.91 -4.70 20.55
CA TYR A 66 92.70 -5.95 21.33
C TYR A 66 93.09 -7.22 20.50
N ASP A 67 94.38 -7.58 20.55
CA ASP A 67 94.89 -8.80 19.97
C ASP A 67 95.07 -9.92 21.07
N SER A 68 94.65 -9.63 22.37
CA SER A 68 94.71 -10.52 23.49
C SER A 68 93.30 -11.04 23.87
N LEU A 69 93.10 -12.33 23.69
CA LEU A 69 91.88 -13.13 23.94
C LEU A 69 91.52 -13.25 25.45
N ASP A 70 92.20 -12.62 26.38
CA ASP A 70 92.08 -12.87 27.83
C ASP A 70 91.48 -11.78 28.66
N GLU A 71 91.11 -10.60 28.09
CA GLU A 71 90.48 -9.55 28.84
C GLU A 71 89.01 -9.31 28.37
N ASN A 72 88.07 -9.34 29.31
CA ASN A 72 86.67 -9.11 29.04
C ASN A 72 86.50 -7.67 28.47
N PRO A 73 86.06 -7.54 27.26
CA PRO A 73 85.95 -6.20 26.60
C PRO A 73 85.00 -5.24 27.28
N PHE A 74 84.16 -5.70 28.19
CA PHE A 74 83.21 -4.90 28.95
C PHE A 74 83.75 -4.29 30.25
N ILE A 75 85.06 -4.60 30.59
CA ILE A 75 85.73 -3.99 31.75
C ILE A 75 86.26 -2.59 31.46
N VAL A 76 86.14 -2.06 30.26
CA VAL A 76 86.59 -0.74 29.89
C VAL A 76 85.67 0.32 30.53
N GLY A 77 86.09 0.77 31.73
CA GLY A 77 85.62 1.98 32.36
C GLY A 77 84.15 2.00 32.76
N GLU A 78 83.87 1.43 33.96
CA GLU A 78 82.58 1.64 34.64
C GLU A 78 82.14 3.13 34.55
N ASP A 79 83.05 4.06 34.62
CA ASP A 79 82.80 5.51 34.57
C ASP A 79 82.28 6.00 33.20
N THR A 80 82.51 5.28 32.11
CA THR A 80 82.09 5.70 30.74
C THR A 80 80.80 5.00 30.31
N LEU A 81 80.63 3.74 30.70
CA LEU A 81 79.49 2.92 30.28
C LEU A 81 78.22 3.29 31.06
N ALA A 82 78.39 3.64 32.37
CA ALA A 82 77.27 3.98 33.27
C ALA A 82 76.43 5.18 32.77
N PRO A 83 77.01 6.32 32.43
CA PRO A 83 76.27 7.45 31.92
C PRO A 83 75.58 7.18 30.60
N TYR A 84 76.17 6.33 29.73
CA TYR A 84 75.62 5.98 28.44
C TYR A 84 74.40 5.08 28.56
N MET A 85 74.47 4.09 29.44
CA MET A 85 73.33 3.20 29.70
C MET A 85 72.14 3.95 30.38
N ALA A 86 72.42 4.81 31.34
CA ALA A 86 71.39 5.71 31.94
C ALA A 86 70.75 6.64 30.92
N LEU A 87 71.55 7.13 29.93
CA LEU A 87 70.99 7.92 28.80
C LEU A 87 70.07 7.08 27.93
N ILE A 88 70.47 5.84 27.64
CA ILE A 88 69.68 4.89 26.84
C ILE A 88 68.29 4.62 27.50
N GLU A 89 68.31 4.30 28.78
CA GLU A 89 67.08 4.07 29.56
C GLU A 89 66.16 5.30 29.53
N HIS A 90 66.72 6.49 29.70
CA HIS A 90 65.95 7.73 29.64
C HIS A 90 65.35 8.03 28.27
N ILE A 91 66.06 7.67 27.17
CA ILE A 91 65.59 7.93 25.81
C ILE A 91 64.61 6.82 25.34
N THR A 92 64.88 5.57 25.67
CA THR A 92 64.07 4.46 25.14
C THR A 92 62.88 4.14 26.01
N HIS A 93 62.86 4.62 27.26
CA HIS A 93 61.88 4.22 28.30
C HIS A 93 61.78 2.69 28.47
N CYS A 94 62.92 1.99 28.26
CA CYS A 94 63.05 0.58 28.40
C CYS A 94 64.18 0.27 29.37
N ASN A 95 64.04 -0.76 30.19
CA ASN A 95 65.14 -1.27 30.95
C ASN A 95 66.18 -1.86 29.99
N ALA A 96 67.43 -1.41 30.07
CA ALA A 96 68.47 -1.86 29.19
C ALA A 96 69.51 -2.70 29.96
N TYR A 97 69.78 -3.90 29.45
CA TYR A 97 70.75 -4.81 30.02
C TYR A 97 71.85 -5.11 29.01
N LEU A 98 73.05 -5.16 29.49
CA LEU A 98 74.22 -5.60 28.73
C LEU A 98 74.67 -6.94 29.24
N ILE A 99 74.85 -7.91 28.32
CA ILE A 99 75.24 -9.27 28.68
C ILE A 99 76.53 -9.65 27.93
N ASP A 100 77.52 -10.06 28.69
CA ASP A 100 78.83 -10.45 28.15
C ASP A 100 78.84 -11.92 27.66
N GLU A 101 79.98 -12.33 27.04
CA GLU A 101 80.20 -13.71 26.59
C GLU A 101 80.16 -14.77 27.70
N GLN A 102 80.36 -14.35 28.95
CA GLN A 102 80.29 -15.27 30.12
C GLN A 102 78.88 -15.25 30.74
N HIS A 103 77.90 -14.63 30.06
CA HIS A 103 76.53 -14.52 30.52
C HIS A 103 76.36 -13.69 31.83
N HIS A 104 77.31 -12.78 32.13
CA HIS A 104 77.11 -11.85 33.22
C HIS A 104 76.21 -10.70 32.72
N VAL A 105 75.21 -10.40 33.52
CA VAL A 105 74.24 -9.36 33.19
C VAL A 105 74.65 -8.08 33.95
N THR A 106 74.90 -7.03 33.23
CA THR A 106 75.10 -5.70 33.78
C THR A 106 73.79 -4.91 33.56
N GLY A 107 73.05 -4.63 34.63
CA GLY A 107 71.81 -3.84 34.60
C GLY A 107 72.02 -2.52 35.29
N TYR A 108 71.32 -1.48 34.80
CA TYR A 108 71.30 -0.16 35.43
C TYR A 108 69.90 0.13 35.97
N PHE A 109 69.87 0.28 37.33
CA PHE A 109 68.69 0.80 38.02
C PHE A 109 69.06 2.08 38.72
N ASP A 110 68.30 3.16 38.56
CA ASP A 110 68.46 4.47 39.19
C ASP A 110 69.90 5.06 39.14
N GLY A 111 70.58 4.89 37.99
CA GLY A 111 71.92 5.41 37.78
C GLY A 111 73.04 4.70 38.56
N VAL A 112 72.76 3.57 39.18
CA VAL A 112 73.77 2.70 39.87
C VAL A 112 74.07 1.48 39.02
N VAL A 113 75.31 1.31 38.61
CA VAL A 113 75.78 0.05 37.97
C VAL A 113 75.75 -1.07 38.96
N GLN A 114 74.87 -1.99 38.81
CA GLN A 114 74.93 -3.26 39.56
C GLN A 114 75.38 -4.37 38.63
N THR A 115 76.57 -4.87 38.85
CA THR A 115 77.00 -6.16 38.29
C THR A 115 76.26 -7.27 38.98
N ILE A 116 75.21 -7.77 38.35
CA ILE A 116 74.42 -8.85 38.92
C ILE A 116 75.08 -10.13 38.45
N GLY A 117 75.84 -10.77 39.35
CA GLY A 117 76.36 -12.10 39.10
C GLY A 117 75.22 -13.08 38.96
N SER A 118 75.07 -13.77 37.80
CA SER A 118 74.09 -14.79 37.37
C SER A 118 72.81 -14.84 38.23
N PRO A 119 71.89 -13.91 38.14
CA PRO A 119 70.58 -14.06 38.76
C PRO A 119 69.82 -15.16 38.01
N LEU A 120 68.89 -15.81 38.67
CA LEU A 120 67.84 -16.61 38.04
C LEU A 120 67.02 -15.65 37.20
N LEU A 121 67.44 -15.43 35.96
CA LEU A 121 66.73 -14.59 35.00
C LEU A 121 65.39 -15.27 34.61
N PRO A 122 64.31 -14.49 34.46
CA PRO A 122 63.07 -15.02 33.91
C PRO A 122 63.30 -15.74 32.59
N SER A 123 62.56 -16.84 32.35
CA SER A 123 62.75 -17.70 31.20
C SER A 123 62.64 -17.00 29.82
N TYR A 124 61.92 -15.90 29.75
CA TYR A 124 61.76 -15.11 28.52
C TYR A 124 63.01 -14.24 28.26
N ILE A 125 63.74 -13.81 29.29
CA ILE A 125 64.99 -13.10 29.16
C ILE A 125 66.08 -14.07 28.71
N GLU A 126 66.21 -15.26 29.34
CA GLU A 126 67.15 -16.29 28.93
C GLU A 126 66.98 -16.71 27.47
N GLN A 127 65.74 -16.86 27.05
CA GLN A 127 65.44 -17.22 25.63
C GLN A 127 65.86 -16.08 24.68
N THR A 128 65.62 -14.83 25.06
CA THR A 128 66.02 -13.66 24.23
C THR A 128 67.55 -13.58 24.14
N ILE A 129 68.26 -13.77 25.25
CA ILE A 129 69.75 -13.79 25.31
C ILE A 129 70.32 -14.91 24.40
N ALA A 130 69.84 -16.16 24.57
CA ALA A 130 70.28 -17.28 23.79
C ALA A 130 70.13 -17.06 22.27
N LEU A 131 69.01 -16.47 21.83
CA LEU A 131 68.78 -16.10 20.43
C LEU A 131 69.70 -14.98 19.97
N GLY A 132 69.99 -13.98 20.84
CA GLY A 132 70.93 -12.89 20.56
C GLY A 132 72.36 -13.43 20.32
N PHE A 133 72.84 -14.32 21.13
CA PHE A 133 74.20 -14.95 20.92
C PHE A 133 74.26 -15.82 19.66
N MET A 134 73.11 -16.31 19.14
CA MET A 134 73.00 -16.95 17.84
C MET A 134 73.01 -15.96 16.67
N GLY A 135 73.25 -14.66 16.92
CA GLY A 135 73.25 -13.63 15.89
C GLY A 135 71.83 -13.27 15.39
N LYS A 136 70.75 -13.66 16.08
CA LYS A 136 69.39 -13.32 15.78
C LYS A 136 68.98 -12.08 16.53
N THR A 137 67.97 -11.39 16.04
CA THR A 137 67.34 -10.20 16.67
C THR A 137 65.94 -10.54 17.13
N PRO A 138 65.80 -11.31 18.24
CA PRO A 138 64.49 -11.74 18.71
C PRO A 138 63.67 -10.56 19.24
N PHE A 139 62.34 -10.62 19.03
CA PHE A 139 61.37 -9.88 19.78
C PHE A 139 60.41 -10.90 20.39
N LEU A 140 60.38 -10.96 21.70
CA LEU A 140 59.53 -11.87 22.45
C LEU A 140 58.51 -11.10 23.30
N MET A 141 57.33 -11.67 23.42
CA MET A 141 56.29 -11.18 24.26
C MET A 141 55.85 -12.33 25.19
N MET A 142 55.96 -12.11 26.47
CA MET A 142 55.61 -13.13 27.46
C MET A 142 54.74 -12.51 28.57
N LYS A 143 53.73 -13.25 29.00
CA LYS A 143 52.87 -12.82 30.11
C LYS A 143 53.32 -13.48 31.40
N GLU A 144 53.76 -12.67 32.38
CA GLU A 144 54.21 -13.11 33.68
C GLU A 144 53.63 -12.15 34.73
N ASP A 145 53.21 -12.66 35.89
CA ASP A 145 52.64 -11.94 37.01
C ASP A 145 51.48 -10.96 36.67
N GLY A 146 50.73 -11.25 35.59
CA GLY A 146 49.62 -10.44 35.15
C GLY A 146 50.01 -9.30 34.24
N ASP A 147 51.27 -9.00 34.03
CA ASP A 147 51.81 -8.02 33.10
C ASP A 147 52.35 -8.71 31.84
N THR A 148 52.39 -7.98 30.71
CA THR A 148 52.94 -8.45 29.46
C THR A 148 54.29 -7.80 29.25
N HIS A 149 55.32 -8.60 29.28
CA HIS A 149 56.70 -8.16 29.09
C HIS A 149 57.06 -8.24 27.60
N LEU A 150 57.65 -7.20 27.09
CA LEU A 150 58.17 -7.08 25.74
C LEU A 150 59.69 -7.02 25.83
N THR A 151 60.36 -7.98 25.20
CA THR A 151 61.83 -8.06 25.22
C THR A 151 62.37 -8.15 23.78
N THR A 152 63.51 -7.47 23.56
CA THR A 152 64.27 -7.59 22.31
C THR A 152 65.75 -7.70 22.62
N GLY A 153 66.45 -8.59 21.92
CA GLY A 153 67.89 -8.79 22.02
C GLY A 153 68.59 -8.41 20.73
N MET A 154 69.71 -7.74 20.87
CA MET A 154 70.54 -7.36 19.71
C MET A 154 72.01 -7.76 19.96
N PRO A 155 72.63 -8.56 19.11
CA PRO A 155 74.03 -8.94 19.28
C PRO A 155 74.98 -7.73 19.05
N ILE A 156 76.00 -7.60 19.90
CA ILE A 156 77.09 -6.70 19.71
C ILE A 156 78.20 -7.49 19.00
N MET A 157 78.53 -7.06 17.77
CA MET A 157 79.51 -7.76 16.93
C MET A 157 80.80 -6.98 16.77
N ASN A 158 81.95 -7.72 16.76
CA ASN A 158 83.21 -7.13 16.37
C ASN A 158 83.36 -7.07 14.82
N ALA A 159 84.46 -6.49 14.33
CA ALA A 159 84.80 -6.37 12.91
C ALA A 159 84.88 -7.74 12.17
N HIS A 160 85.05 -8.83 12.89
CA HIS A 160 85.17 -10.23 12.38
C HIS A 160 83.80 -11.00 12.52
N SER A 161 82.70 -10.30 12.79
CA SER A 161 81.36 -10.91 12.96
C SER A 161 81.28 -11.91 14.14
N HIS A 162 82.14 -11.78 15.14
CA HIS A 162 82.04 -12.55 16.40
C HIS A 162 81.11 -11.73 17.35
N VAL A 163 80.23 -12.42 18.05
CA VAL A 163 79.34 -11.80 19.03
C VAL A 163 80.07 -11.60 20.34
N LEU A 164 80.30 -10.36 20.71
CA LEU A 164 80.98 -9.98 21.95
C LEU A 164 80.03 -9.94 23.16
N GLY A 165 78.74 -9.73 22.88
CA GLY A 165 77.71 -9.64 23.88
C GLY A 165 76.33 -9.38 23.27
N VAL A 166 75.31 -9.20 24.12
CA VAL A 166 73.96 -8.91 23.69
C VAL A 166 73.41 -7.70 24.47
N VAL A 167 72.84 -6.74 23.76
CA VAL A 167 71.99 -5.70 24.35
C VAL A 167 70.58 -6.23 24.42
N LEU A 168 70.00 -6.25 25.59
CA LEU A 168 68.64 -6.59 25.82
C LEU A 168 67.87 -5.36 26.30
N LEU A 169 66.77 -5.04 25.60
CA LEU A 169 65.78 -4.05 26.04
C LEU A 169 64.54 -4.76 26.52
N GLU A 170 64.03 -4.34 27.68
CA GLU A 170 62.83 -4.87 28.28
C GLU A 170 61.90 -3.70 28.70
N THR A 171 60.60 -3.88 28.47
CA THR A 171 59.57 -3.00 29.01
C THR A 171 58.27 -3.77 29.24
N THR A 172 57.36 -3.22 30.05
CA THR A 172 56.07 -3.79 30.29
C THR A 172 54.95 -2.98 29.57
N LEU A 173 53.91 -3.66 29.09
CA LEU A 173 52.76 -2.95 28.53
C LEU A 173 52.11 -1.99 29.50
N ARG A 174 52.33 -2.16 30.81
CA ARG A 174 51.83 -1.29 31.88
C ARG A 174 52.63 0.01 31.97
N GLU A 175 53.95 -0.03 31.81
CA GLU A 175 54.82 1.16 31.79
C GLU A 175 54.55 2.02 30.53
N LEU A 176 54.13 1.38 29.45
CA LEU A 176 53.64 2.05 28.24
C LEU A 176 52.22 2.62 28.36
N GLY A 177 51.61 2.52 29.54
CA GLY A 177 50.20 2.70 29.85
C GLY A 177 49.59 4.11 29.68
N PHE A 178 50.34 5.08 29.21
CA PHE A 178 49.76 6.39 28.86
C PHE A 178 48.73 6.34 27.73
N ALA A 179 48.78 5.34 26.90
CA ALA A 179 47.87 5.19 25.77
C ALA A 179 46.49 4.60 26.17
N GLN A 180 46.43 3.81 27.22
CA GLN A 180 45.20 3.06 27.57
C GLN A 180 44.12 3.96 28.21
N VAL A 181 44.53 4.91 29.07
CA VAL A 181 43.58 5.78 29.76
C VAL A 181 42.99 6.84 28.81
N SER A 182 43.79 7.39 27.86
CA SER A 182 43.30 8.38 26.91
C SER A 182 42.44 7.73 25.80
N SER A 183 42.79 6.53 25.37
CA SER A 183 42.00 5.81 24.32
C SER A 183 40.63 5.37 24.84
N THR A 184 40.53 4.89 26.06
CA THR A 184 39.25 4.53 26.69
C THR A 184 38.35 5.75 26.90
N GLY A 185 38.94 6.92 27.29
CA GLY A 185 38.18 8.18 27.40
C GLY A 185 37.61 8.67 26.08
N ILE A 186 38.41 8.61 25.00
CA ILE A 186 37.98 9.01 23.64
C ILE A 186 36.90 8.05 23.14
N LEU A 187 37.03 6.74 23.39
CA LEU A 187 36.01 5.75 23.03
C LEU A 187 34.72 5.94 23.79
N ALA A 188 34.76 6.17 25.10
CA ALA A 188 33.58 6.47 25.92
C ALA A 188 32.86 7.71 25.42
N PHE A 189 33.61 8.79 25.13
CA PHE A 189 33.05 10.04 24.62
C PHE A 189 32.42 9.86 23.20
N SER A 190 33.10 9.17 22.28
CA SER A 190 32.56 8.87 20.95
C SER A 190 31.34 7.96 21.02
N GLY A 191 31.30 7.00 21.95
CA GLY A 191 30.15 6.14 22.21
C GLY A 191 28.92 6.94 22.68
N VAL A 192 29.11 7.92 23.57
CA VAL A 192 28.02 8.80 24.02
C VAL A 192 27.49 9.65 22.88
N ILE A 193 28.36 10.22 22.02
CA ILE A 193 27.93 10.99 20.84
C ILE A 193 27.15 10.11 19.88
N ALA A 194 27.65 8.92 19.56
CA ALA A 194 26.96 7.97 18.69
C ALA A 194 25.60 7.56 19.24
N PHE A 195 25.50 7.34 20.55
CA PHE A 195 24.24 7.02 21.23
C PHE A 195 23.23 8.17 21.13
N MET A 196 23.66 9.41 21.38
CA MET A 196 22.80 10.61 21.27
C MET A 196 22.32 10.81 19.83
N PHE A 197 23.21 10.65 18.85
CA PHE A 197 22.87 10.76 17.44
C PHE A 197 21.82 9.73 17.02
N ALA A 198 21.95 8.50 17.48
CA ALA A 198 21.02 7.45 17.14
C ALA A 198 19.68 7.55 17.87
N LEU A 199 19.64 8.09 19.09
CA LEU A 199 18.38 8.48 19.72
C LEU A 199 17.65 9.53 18.88
N GLY A 200 18.37 10.55 18.41
CA GLY A 200 17.84 11.58 17.51
C GLY A 200 17.29 10.98 16.21
N LEU A 201 18.06 10.10 15.58
CA LEU A 201 17.66 9.42 14.35
C LEU A 201 16.44 8.51 14.57
N SER A 202 16.41 7.75 15.67
CA SER A 202 15.27 6.90 16.05
C SER A 202 13.99 7.71 16.26
N PHE A 203 14.10 8.86 16.94
CA PHE A 203 12.97 9.79 17.11
C PHE A 203 12.48 10.35 15.78
N PHE A 204 13.39 10.72 14.89
CA PHE A 204 13.09 11.22 13.54
C PHE A 204 12.35 10.15 12.72
N PHE A 205 12.87 8.93 12.64
CA PHE A 205 12.24 7.84 11.91
C PHE A 205 10.87 7.47 12.50
N SER A 206 10.74 7.43 13.83
CA SER A 206 9.46 7.18 14.48
C SER A 206 8.40 8.19 14.06
N ARG A 207 8.76 9.49 14.00
CA ARG A 207 7.84 10.56 13.59
C ARG A 207 7.54 10.54 12.09
N PHE A 208 8.52 10.20 11.26
CA PHE A 208 8.40 10.27 9.81
C PHE A 208 7.63 9.08 9.23
N PHE A 209 7.80 7.88 9.75
CA PHE A 209 7.15 6.67 9.26
C PHE A 209 5.97 6.21 10.11
N THR A 210 6.10 6.21 11.42
CA THR A 210 5.07 5.61 12.29
C THR A 210 3.81 6.46 12.35
N LYS A 211 3.93 7.78 12.38
CA LYS A 211 2.76 8.67 12.45
C LYS A 211 1.86 8.54 11.22
N PRO A 212 2.38 8.63 9.96
CA PRO A 212 1.57 8.44 8.77
C PRO A 212 0.87 7.08 8.69
N ILE A 213 1.59 6.00 9.01
CA ILE A 213 1.01 4.64 9.00
C ILE A 213 -0.15 4.54 10.00
N THR A 214 -0.01 5.16 11.18
CA THR A 214 -1.07 5.16 12.19
C THR A 214 -2.28 5.98 11.72
N GLU A 215 -2.07 7.08 11.00
CA GLU A 215 -3.14 7.88 10.41
C GLU A 215 -3.92 7.06 9.35
N VAL A 216 -3.23 6.34 8.47
CA VAL A 216 -3.86 5.42 7.51
C VAL A 216 -4.64 4.31 8.22
N GLN A 217 -4.09 3.74 9.31
CA GLN A 217 -4.79 2.72 10.10
C GLN A 217 -6.09 3.26 10.72
N HIS A 218 -6.06 4.47 11.28
CA HIS A 218 -7.25 5.12 11.81
C HIS A 218 -8.29 5.41 10.72
N PHE A 219 -7.81 5.89 9.57
CA PHE A 219 -8.69 6.16 8.43
C PHE A 219 -9.33 4.86 7.90
N ALA A 220 -8.56 3.79 7.73
CA ALA A 220 -9.09 2.48 7.35
C ALA A 220 -10.10 1.95 8.38
N GLY A 221 -9.86 2.19 9.68
CA GLY A 221 -10.79 1.86 10.76
C GLY A 221 -12.10 2.65 10.67
N ALA A 222 -12.05 3.94 10.30
CA ALA A 222 -13.24 4.76 10.08
C ALA A 222 -14.05 4.26 8.87
N LEU A 223 -13.38 3.90 7.76
CA LEU A 223 -14.03 3.30 6.59
C LEU A 223 -14.73 1.98 6.95
N ALA A 224 -14.07 1.12 7.74
CA ALA A 224 -14.66 -0.15 8.19
C ALA A 224 -15.90 0.04 9.09
N GLN A 225 -16.05 1.21 9.73
CA GLN A 225 -17.21 1.60 10.52
C GLN A 225 -18.28 2.33 9.69
N GLY A 226 -18.11 2.42 8.37
CA GLY A 226 -19.07 3.05 7.47
C GLY A 226 -18.93 4.59 7.35
N GLN A 227 -17.85 5.18 7.86
CA GLN A 227 -17.61 6.62 7.76
C GLN A 227 -16.90 6.97 6.44
N TYR A 228 -17.59 6.80 5.32
CA TYR A 228 -17.01 6.98 3.99
C TYR A 228 -16.82 8.44 3.56
N GLU A 229 -17.42 9.40 4.28
CA GLU A 229 -17.25 10.83 4.04
C GLU A 229 -15.89 11.36 4.53
N ALA A 230 -15.21 10.58 5.38
CA ALA A 230 -13.88 10.94 5.85
C ALA A 230 -12.93 11.11 4.65
N ARG A 231 -12.06 12.12 4.72
CA ARG A 231 -11.03 12.37 3.70
C ARG A 231 -9.68 12.47 4.37
N ILE A 232 -8.68 11.92 3.70
CA ILE A 232 -7.30 11.98 4.16
C ILE A 232 -6.48 12.78 3.16
N ARG A 233 -5.98 13.95 3.58
CA ARG A 233 -5.20 14.86 2.72
C ARG A 233 -3.74 14.82 3.10
N THR A 234 -2.86 14.78 2.11
CA THR A 234 -1.42 14.85 2.29
C THR A 234 -0.78 15.66 1.18
N ASN A 235 0.30 16.37 1.50
CA ASN A 235 1.16 17.02 0.52
C ASN A 235 2.40 16.18 0.20
N LYS A 236 2.51 14.94 0.71
CA LYS A 236 3.64 14.06 0.47
C LYS A 236 3.58 13.49 -0.95
N ARG A 237 4.74 13.42 -1.61
CA ARG A 237 4.90 12.88 -2.97
C ARG A 237 5.70 11.57 -2.98
N ASP A 238 5.83 10.94 -1.82
CA ASP A 238 6.49 9.65 -1.59
C ASP A 238 5.48 8.48 -1.64
N GLU A 239 5.93 7.26 -1.36
CA GLU A 239 5.13 6.05 -1.31
C GLU A 239 4.00 6.15 -0.27
N ILE A 240 4.24 6.88 0.81
CA ILE A 240 3.24 7.18 1.82
C ILE A 240 2.15 8.09 1.23
N GLY A 241 2.53 9.10 0.43
CA GLY A 241 1.60 9.97 -0.29
C GLY A 241 0.73 9.18 -1.28
N MET A 242 1.30 8.22 -2.01
CA MET A 242 0.55 7.32 -2.91
C MET A 242 -0.43 6.43 -2.13
N LEU A 243 -0.05 5.94 -0.94
CA LEU A 243 -0.93 5.17 -0.08
C LEU A 243 -2.14 5.99 0.38
N TYR A 244 -1.92 7.26 0.78
CA TYR A 244 -3.00 8.19 1.14
C TYR A 244 -3.95 8.40 -0.05
N GLY A 245 -3.41 8.64 -1.26
CA GLY A 245 -4.21 8.80 -2.47
C GLY A 245 -5.06 7.58 -2.80
N SER A 246 -4.48 6.38 -2.69
CA SER A 246 -5.22 5.12 -2.92
C SER A 246 -6.35 4.91 -1.92
N MET A 247 -6.12 5.27 -0.66
CA MET A 247 -7.13 5.20 0.40
C MET A 247 -8.26 6.22 0.20
N ASP A 248 -7.95 7.44 -0.28
CA ASP A 248 -8.96 8.45 -0.56
C ASP A 248 -9.86 8.03 -1.73
N ILE A 249 -9.27 7.46 -2.80
CA ILE A 249 -10.03 6.87 -3.93
C ILE A 249 -10.92 5.72 -3.46
N LEU A 250 -10.43 4.87 -2.56
CA LEU A 250 -11.23 3.78 -2.00
C LEU A 250 -12.43 4.32 -1.20
N ALA A 251 -12.23 5.35 -0.37
CA ALA A 251 -13.29 6.00 0.39
C ALA A 251 -14.36 6.59 -0.54
N GLN A 252 -13.93 7.26 -1.62
CA GLN A 252 -14.84 7.82 -2.60
C GLN A 252 -15.69 6.73 -3.27
N ARG A 253 -15.07 5.64 -3.73
CA ARG A 253 -15.81 4.53 -4.35
C ARG A 253 -16.80 3.85 -3.40
N LEU A 254 -16.44 3.71 -2.13
CA LEU A 254 -17.34 3.16 -1.12
C LEU A 254 -18.54 4.08 -0.85
N GLU A 255 -18.30 5.40 -0.80
CA GLU A 255 -19.38 6.38 -0.65
C GLU A 255 -20.33 6.39 -1.85
N GLU A 256 -19.80 6.38 -3.08
CA GLU A 256 -20.59 6.26 -4.31
C GLU A 256 -21.43 4.97 -4.33
N ALA A 257 -20.84 3.85 -3.92
CA ALA A 257 -21.54 2.57 -3.83
C ALA A 257 -22.65 2.60 -2.76
N ARG A 258 -22.41 3.22 -1.59
CA ARG A 258 -23.40 3.41 -0.53
C ARG A 258 -24.58 4.25 -0.99
N GLN A 259 -24.28 5.39 -1.61
CA GLN A 259 -25.33 6.30 -2.13
C GLN A 259 -26.20 5.59 -3.18
N LYS A 260 -25.58 4.83 -4.07
CA LYS A 260 -26.29 4.02 -5.06
C LYS A 260 -27.18 2.94 -4.40
N ASP A 261 -26.69 2.26 -3.38
CA ASP A 261 -27.47 1.24 -2.63
C ASP A 261 -28.64 1.89 -1.90
N GLU A 262 -28.43 3.04 -1.26
CA GLU A 262 -29.53 3.79 -0.60
C GLU A 262 -30.59 4.23 -1.60
N LEU A 263 -30.18 4.78 -2.75
CA LEU A 263 -31.12 5.16 -3.81
C LEU A 263 -31.95 3.96 -4.30
N LEU A 264 -31.30 2.82 -4.52
CA LEU A 264 -31.99 1.59 -4.93
C LEU A 264 -32.98 1.12 -3.86
N LYS A 265 -32.61 1.17 -2.58
CA LYS A 265 -33.52 0.85 -1.47
C LYS A 265 -34.71 1.78 -1.39
N GLN A 266 -34.50 3.09 -1.56
CA GLN A 266 -35.59 4.07 -1.60
C GLN A 266 -36.54 3.79 -2.77
N GLN A 267 -36.00 3.58 -3.97
CA GLN A 267 -36.80 3.22 -5.13
C GLN A 267 -37.62 1.95 -4.92
N GLN A 268 -37.02 0.94 -4.27
CA GLN A 268 -37.70 -0.30 -3.94
C GLN A 268 -38.82 -0.10 -2.92
N GLN A 269 -38.58 0.69 -1.87
CA GLN A 269 -39.61 1.02 -0.86
C GLN A 269 -40.77 1.78 -1.48
N THR A 270 -40.49 2.82 -2.29
CA THR A 270 -41.51 3.57 -3.00
C THR A 270 -42.32 2.67 -3.93
N PHE A 271 -41.68 1.77 -4.66
CA PHE A 271 -42.36 0.79 -5.49
C PHE A 271 -43.35 -0.08 -4.71
N PHE A 272 -42.91 -0.67 -3.59
CA PHE A 272 -43.83 -1.50 -2.77
C PHE A 272 -44.97 -0.70 -2.16
N ALA A 273 -44.73 0.53 -1.73
CA ALA A 273 -45.78 1.42 -1.21
C ALA A 273 -46.84 1.72 -2.30
N THR A 274 -46.38 2.06 -3.52
CA THR A 274 -47.25 2.36 -4.66
C THR A 274 -48.05 1.15 -5.09
N VAL A 275 -47.41 -0.05 -5.22
CA VAL A 275 -48.12 -1.32 -5.53
C VAL A 275 -49.22 -1.60 -4.50
N SER A 276 -48.91 -1.44 -3.22
CA SER A 276 -49.90 -1.67 -2.16
C SER A 276 -51.11 -0.74 -2.26
N HIS A 277 -50.85 0.53 -2.59
CA HIS A 277 -51.91 1.54 -2.78
C HIS A 277 -52.77 1.22 -4.01
N GLU A 278 -52.15 0.91 -5.16
CA GLU A 278 -52.86 0.62 -6.41
C GLU A 278 -53.65 -0.71 -6.38
N LEU A 279 -53.25 -1.66 -5.53
CA LEU A 279 -54.04 -2.87 -5.28
C LEU A 279 -55.20 -2.64 -4.28
N LYS A 280 -54.97 -1.80 -3.25
CA LYS A 280 -55.97 -1.55 -2.20
C LYS A 280 -57.24 -0.85 -2.74
N THR A 281 -57.07 0.11 -3.65
CA THR A 281 -58.16 0.91 -4.22
C THR A 281 -59.23 0.05 -4.90
N PRO A 282 -58.93 -0.78 -5.94
CA PRO A 282 -59.93 -1.62 -6.58
C PRO A 282 -60.53 -2.66 -5.64
N VAL A 283 -59.75 -3.24 -4.72
CA VAL A 283 -60.26 -4.19 -3.71
C VAL A 283 -61.27 -3.53 -2.79
N THR A 284 -61.07 -2.29 -2.39
CA THR A 284 -61.98 -1.52 -1.54
C THR A 284 -63.29 -1.22 -2.28
N VAL A 285 -63.20 -0.85 -3.58
CA VAL A 285 -64.38 -0.59 -4.43
C VAL A 285 -65.19 -1.86 -4.63
N ILE A 286 -64.54 -3.00 -4.96
CA ILE A 286 -65.18 -4.29 -5.12
C ILE A 286 -65.88 -4.67 -3.82
N ARG A 287 -65.20 -4.59 -2.69
CA ARG A 287 -65.78 -4.93 -1.37
C ARG A 287 -66.98 -4.08 -1.05
N GLY A 288 -66.87 -2.78 -1.17
CA GLY A 288 -67.97 -1.82 -0.91
C GLY A 288 -69.16 -2.08 -1.82
N SER A 289 -68.94 -2.38 -3.09
CA SER A 289 -69.97 -2.70 -4.06
C SER A 289 -70.68 -4.03 -3.68
N VAL A 290 -69.96 -5.05 -3.26
CA VAL A 290 -70.52 -6.33 -2.81
C VAL A 290 -71.31 -6.14 -1.51
N GLU A 291 -70.78 -5.39 -0.54
CA GLU A 291 -71.47 -5.08 0.74
C GLU A 291 -72.79 -4.35 0.49
N ALA A 292 -72.79 -3.32 -0.38
CA ALA A 292 -74.03 -2.59 -0.75
C ALA A 292 -75.11 -3.45 -1.42
N LEU A 293 -74.67 -4.36 -2.30
CA LEU A 293 -75.58 -5.36 -2.90
C LEU A 293 -76.12 -6.38 -1.88
N ARG A 294 -75.27 -6.89 -0.99
CA ARG A 294 -75.64 -7.89 0.04
C ARG A 294 -76.62 -7.28 1.06
N ASP A 295 -76.39 -6.05 1.50
CA ASP A 295 -77.20 -5.42 2.54
C ASP A 295 -78.50 -4.81 1.98
N GLY A 296 -78.80 -5.02 0.71
CA GLY A 296 -80.04 -4.60 0.06
C GLY A 296 -80.19 -3.08 -0.09
N VAL A 297 -79.12 -2.32 0.08
CA VAL A 297 -79.10 -0.87 -0.10
C VAL A 297 -79.42 -0.50 -1.55
N ILE A 298 -79.06 -1.38 -2.48
CA ILE A 298 -79.29 -1.27 -3.92
C ILE A 298 -80.37 -2.24 -4.32
N SER A 299 -81.57 -1.70 -4.65
CA SER A 299 -82.76 -2.50 -4.93
C SER A 299 -83.31 -2.32 -6.38
N SER A 300 -82.90 -1.30 -7.12
CA SER A 300 -83.22 -1.14 -8.52
C SER A 300 -82.45 -2.12 -9.39
N SER A 301 -83.18 -2.80 -10.32
CA SER A 301 -82.57 -3.76 -11.25
C SER A 301 -81.42 -3.16 -12.12
N ASP A 302 -81.56 -1.89 -12.49
CA ASP A 302 -80.56 -1.21 -13.29
C ASP A 302 -79.33 -0.84 -12.47
N ASP A 303 -79.49 -0.41 -11.22
CA ASP A 303 -78.41 -0.13 -10.31
C ASP A 303 -77.65 -1.43 -9.92
N VAL A 304 -78.33 -2.50 -9.65
CA VAL A 304 -77.74 -3.82 -9.39
C VAL A 304 -76.83 -4.23 -10.58
N ARG A 305 -77.31 -4.04 -11.77
CA ARG A 305 -76.51 -4.34 -12.99
C ARG A 305 -75.30 -3.41 -13.16
N ALA A 306 -75.44 -2.15 -12.79
CA ALA A 306 -74.33 -1.21 -12.80
C ALA A 306 -73.25 -1.60 -11.77
N TYR A 307 -73.62 -2.01 -10.56
CA TYR A 307 -72.70 -2.50 -9.53
C TYR A 307 -71.96 -3.78 -9.96
N TYR A 308 -72.67 -4.74 -10.59
CA TYR A 308 -71.99 -5.92 -11.15
C TYR A 308 -71.03 -5.55 -12.24
N ASN A 309 -71.35 -4.61 -13.12
CA ASN A 309 -70.41 -4.13 -14.15
C ASN A 309 -69.21 -3.41 -13.57
N GLN A 310 -69.42 -2.67 -12.49
CA GLN A 310 -68.32 -2.02 -11.74
C GLN A 310 -67.38 -3.03 -11.12
N ILE A 311 -67.91 -4.03 -10.41
CA ILE A 311 -67.11 -5.14 -9.84
C ILE A 311 -66.32 -5.88 -10.92
N LEU A 312 -66.96 -6.17 -12.06
CA LEU A 312 -66.29 -6.82 -13.20
C LEU A 312 -65.20 -5.97 -13.80
N THR A 313 -65.38 -4.68 -13.88
CA THR A 313 -64.39 -3.70 -14.39
C THR A 313 -63.20 -3.62 -13.47
N GLU A 314 -63.42 -3.44 -12.16
CA GLU A 314 -62.35 -3.42 -11.16
C GLU A 314 -61.57 -4.73 -11.09
N THR A 315 -62.26 -5.90 -11.18
CA THR A 315 -61.60 -7.19 -11.20
C THR A 315 -60.70 -7.37 -12.45
N LYS A 316 -61.16 -6.95 -13.61
CA LYS A 316 -60.34 -6.98 -14.87
C LYS A 316 -59.13 -6.02 -14.73
N GLY A 317 -59.34 -4.83 -14.15
CA GLY A 317 -58.28 -3.86 -13.87
C GLY A 317 -57.20 -4.46 -12.94
N LEU A 318 -57.63 -5.12 -11.87
CA LEU A 318 -56.74 -5.81 -10.92
C LEU A 318 -55.94 -6.93 -11.56
N GLN A 319 -56.62 -7.77 -12.37
CA GLN A 319 -55.96 -8.85 -13.11
C GLN A 319 -54.89 -8.33 -14.08
N ARG A 320 -55.19 -7.24 -14.79
CA ARG A 320 -54.25 -6.56 -15.69
C ARG A 320 -53.02 -6.01 -14.91
N LEU A 321 -53.28 -5.34 -13.79
CA LEU A 321 -52.23 -4.79 -12.93
C LEU A 321 -51.25 -5.87 -12.42
N ILE A 322 -51.79 -6.99 -11.93
CA ILE A 322 -51.01 -8.14 -11.46
C ILE A 322 -50.18 -8.72 -12.61
N SER A 323 -50.78 -8.89 -13.81
CA SER A 323 -50.08 -9.41 -14.98
C SER A 323 -48.93 -8.51 -15.41
N GLU A 324 -49.11 -7.20 -15.45
CA GLU A 324 -48.10 -6.21 -15.81
C GLU A 324 -46.98 -6.14 -14.77
N LEU A 325 -47.29 -6.28 -13.47
CA LEU A 325 -46.28 -6.36 -12.38
C LEU A 325 -45.41 -7.62 -12.51
N LEU A 326 -46.04 -8.77 -12.71
CA LEU A 326 -45.30 -10.04 -12.90
C LEU A 326 -44.39 -9.98 -14.13
N GLU A 327 -44.87 -9.34 -15.17
CA GLU A 327 -44.12 -9.17 -16.42
C GLU A 327 -42.93 -8.23 -16.26
N LEU A 328 -43.13 -7.07 -15.64
CA LEU A 328 -42.07 -6.14 -15.32
C LEU A 328 -41.00 -6.80 -14.42
N SER A 329 -41.45 -7.56 -13.41
CA SER A 329 -40.53 -8.34 -12.53
C SER A 329 -39.71 -9.37 -13.33
N ARG A 330 -40.31 -10.09 -14.26
CA ARG A 330 -39.61 -11.03 -15.14
C ARG A 330 -38.60 -10.34 -16.05
N LEU A 331 -39.02 -9.23 -16.69
CA LEU A 331 -38.13 -8.44 -17.54
C LEU A 331 -36.95 -7.86 -16.79
N GLN A 332 -37.05 -7.55 -15.51
CA GLN A 332 -35.96 -7.02 -14.68
C GLN A 332 -35.02 -8.09 -14.12
N ASN A 333 -35.42 -9.35 -14.19
CA ASN A 333 -34.57 -10.46 -13.73
C ASN A 333 -33.39 -10.65 -14.72
N VAL A 334 -32.15 -10.58 -14.21
CA VAL A 334 -30.92 -10.78 -15.01
C VAL A 334 -30.86 -12.17 -15.66
N GLY A 335 -31.49 -13.17 -15.05
CA GLY A 335 -31.55 -14.53 -15.56
C GLY A 335 -32.66 -14.77 -16.63
N PHE A 336 -33.49 -13.77 -16.91
CA PHE A 336 -34.54 -13.93 -17.92
C PHE A 336 -33.96 -13.80 -19.34
N SER A 337 -34.03 -14.87 -20.13
CA SER A 337 -33.60 -14.90 -21.52
C SER A 337 -34.74 -14.48 -22.45
N LEU A 338 -34.45 -13.60 -23.40
CA LEU A 338 -35.32 -13.27 -24.52
C LEU A 338 -35.23 -14.36 -25.59
N ASP A 339 -36.35 -14.66 -26.24
CA ASP A 339 -36.40 -15.56 -27.40
C ASP A 339 -36.03 -14.81 -28.67
N MET A 340 -34.69 -14.63 -28.86
CA MET A 340 -34.11 -13.78 -29.89
C MET A 340 -34.09 -14.46 -31.24
N GLY A 341 -35.01 -14.09 -32.11
CA GLY A 341 -35.11 -14.54 -33.52
C GLY A 341 -34.92 -13.42 -34.53
N ASP A 342 -34.99 -13.79 -35.83
CA ASP A 342 -35.11 -12.83 -36.93
C ASP A 342 -36.55 -12.32 -37.00
N VAL A 343 -36.73 -11.02 -36.91
CA VAL A 343 -38.03 -10.34 -36.91
C VAL A 343 -38.10 -9.38 -38.09
N ASP A 344 -39.10 -9.55 -38.97
CA ASP A 344 -39.41 -8.58 -40.01
C ASP A 344 -40.24 -7.44 -39.40
N LEU A 345 -39.69 -6.22 -39.44
CA LEU A 345 -40.36 -5.02 -38.91
C LEU A 345 -41.67 -4.72 -39.67
N ARG A 346 -41.78 -5.13 -40.95
CA ARG A 346 -43.00 -4.97 -41.71
C ARG A 346 -44.13 -5.85 -41.17
N GLU A 347 -43.83 -7.14 -40.91
CA GLU A 347 -44.79 -8.07 -40.33
C GLU A 347 -45.19 -7.61 -38.90
N LEU A 348 -44.22 -7.22 -38.11
CA LEU A 348 -44.46 -6.69 -36.74
C LEU A 348 -45.36 -5.47 -36.77
N LEU A 349 -45.11 -4.52 -37.70
CA LEU A 349 -45.93 -3.32 -37.86
C LEU A 349 -47.34 -3.66 -38.29
N GLY A 350 -47.52 -4.62 -39.22
CA GLY A 350 -48.83 -5.10 -39.66
C GLY A 350 -49.69 -5.63 -38.52
N ASP A 351 -49.10 -6.46 -37.64
CA ASP A 351 -49.78 -6.98 -36.46
C ASP A 351 -50.17 -5.89 -35.44
N VAL A 352 -49.30 -4.89 -35.25
CA VAL A 352 -49.57 -3.74 -34.41
C VAL A 352 -50.67 -2.87 -35.04
N ALA A 353 -50.62 -2.62 -36.36
CA ALA A 353 -51.60 -1.86 -37.10
C ALA A 353 -53.01 -2.47 -37.03
N MET A 354 -53.12 -3.80 -37.23
CA MET A 354 -54.40 -4.49 -37.10
C MET A 354 -55.01 -4.36 -35.73
N SER A 355 -54.19 -4.50 -34.66
CA SER A 355 -54.64 -4.39 -33.30
C SER A 355 -55.02 -2.92 -32.93
N THR A 356 -54.22 -1.94 -33.37
CA THR A 356 -54.45 -0.52 -33.14
C THR A 356 -55.68 -0.03 -33.91
N GLY A 357 -55.86 -0.43 -35.16
CA GLY A 357 -57.00 -0.09 -36.00
C GLY A 357 -58.33 -0.50 -35.36
N ALA A 358 -58.41 -1.71 -34.84
CA ALA A 358 -59.61 -2.18 -34.12
C ALA A 358 -59.93 -1.37 -32.84
N LEU A 359 -58.89 -0.83 -32.15
CA LEU A 359 -59.07 0.07 -30.99
C LEU A 359 -59.55 1.44 -31.43
N CYS A 360 -58.97 1.97 -32.51
CA CYS A 360 -59.38 3.27 -33.09
C CYS A 360 -60.83 3.27 -33.58
N GLU A 361 -61.23 2.19 -34.31
CA GLU A 361 -62.61 2.04 -34.79
C GLU A 361 -63.61 2.05 -33.63
N ARG A 362 -63.33 1.32 -32.54
CA ARG A 362 -64.22 1.31 -31.36
C ARG A 362 -64.32 2.65 -30.65
N LYS A 363 -63.29 3.50 -30.77
CA LYS A 363 -63.26 4.82 -30.12
C LYS A 363 -63.66 5.94 -31.05
N GLY A 364 -63.80 5.69 -32.38
CA GLY A 364 -64.07 6.70 -33.38
C GLY A 364 -62.89 7.62 -33.68
N VAL A 365 -61.69 7.10 -33.53
CA VAL A 365 -60.40 7.75 -33.86
C VAL A 365 -60.01 7.36 -35.27
N VAL A 366 -59.51 8.29 -36.06
CA VAL A 366 -58.99 7.99 -37.40
C VAL A 366 -57.63 7.27 -37.30
N PHE A 367 -57.50 6.13 -37.96
CA PHE A 367 -56.24 5.41 -37.97
C PHE A 367 -55.60 5.45 -39.35
N VAL A 368 -54.33 5.89 -39.41
CA VAL A 368 -53.52 5.92 -40.62
C VAL A 368 -52.31 5.00 -40.43
N CYS A 369 -52.16 4.05 -41.32
CA CYS A 369 -50.98 3.20 -41.35
C CYS A 369 -50.25 3.39 -42.68
N GLU A 370 -49.01 3.86 -42.64
CA GLU A 370 -48.16 3.99 -43.80
C GLU A 370 -47.41 2.66 -44.03
N GLU A 371 -47.78 1.91 -45.09
CA GLU A 371 -47.14 0.63 -45.37
C GLU A 371 -45.69 0.82 -45.80
N PRO A 372 -44.74 0.09 -45.17
CA PRO A 372 -43.32 0.18 -45.51
C PRO A 372 -43.10 -0.44 -46.92
N LYS A 373 -42.27 0.23 -47.74
CA LYS A 373 -41.92 -0.20 -49.12
C LYS A 373 -41.07 -1.46 -49.16
N ALA A 374 -40.36 -1.81 -48.08
CA ALA A 374 -39.51 -2.99 -47.98
C ALA A 374 -39.52 -3.55 -46.54
N GLY A 375 -39.42 -4.86 -46.39
CA GLY A 375 -39.22 -5.53 -45.13
C GLY A 375 -37.79 -5.31 -44.62
N ILE A 376 -37.63 -5.08 -43.32
CA ILE A 376 -36.33 -4.90 -42.65
C ILE A 376 -36.23 -5.95 -41.54
N ILE A 377 -35.26 -6.84 -41.70
CA ILE A 377 -35.01 -7.89 -40.72
C ILE A 377 -34.11 -7.35 -39.61
N ILE A 378 -34.57 -7.44 -38.36
CA ILE A 378 -33.85 -7.14 -37.14
C ILE A 378 -33.72 -8.41 -36.30
N ARG A 379 -32.86 -8.40 -35.28
CA ARG A 379 -32.80 -9.45 -34.27
C ARG A 379 -33.53 -9.03 -33.00
N GLY A 380 -34.53 -9.83 -32.57
CA GLY A 380 -35.34 -9.51 -31.43
C GLY A 380 -36.30 -10.62 -31.01
N ASP A 381 -36.97 -10.45 -29.88
CA ASP A 381 -38.11 -11.28 -29.45
C ASP A 381 -39.41 -10.65 -30.01
N TYR A 382 -40.00 -11.29 -31.00
CA TYR A 382 -41.19 -10.80 -31.69
C TYR A 382 -42.33 -10.43 -30.74
N ARG A 383 -42.60 -11.30 -29.76
CA ARG A 383 -43.71 -11.08 -28.80
C ARG A 383 -43.46 -9.86 -27.94
N ARG A 384 -42.23 -9.68 -27.49
CA ARG A 384 -41.86 -8.54 -26.67
C ARG A 384 -41.84 -7.24 -27.46
N LEU A 385 -41.31 -7.23 -28.64
CA LEU A 385 -41.33 -6.07 -29.54
C LEU A 385 -42.75 -5.65 -29.89
N ARG A 386 -43.61 -6.63 -30.23
CA ARG A 386 -45.01 -6.36 -30.45
C ARG A 386 -45.71 -5.75 -29.25
N GLN A 387 -45.46 -6.28 -28.06
CA GLN A 387 -45.98 -5.76 -26.80
C GLN A 387 -45.52 -4.33 -26.51
N MET A 388 -44.25 -4.03 -26.73
CA MET A 388 -43.67 -2.69 -26.62
C MET A 388 -44.42 -1.67 -27.46
N LEU A 389 -44.59 -1.98 -28.73
CA LEU A 389 -45.28 -1.07 -29.65
C LEU A 389 -46.78 -0.93 -29.34
N LEU A 390 -47.44 -2.04 -28.96
CA LEU A 390 -48.86 -2.00 -28.59
C LEU A 390 -49.09 -1.19 -27.29
N ALA A 391 -48.20 -1.25 -26.32
CA ALA A 391 -48.33 -0.47 -25.12
C ALA A 391 -48.33 1.06 -25.40
N VAL A 392 -47.55 1.48 -26.39
CA VAL A 392 -47.54 2.91 -26.83
C VAL A 392 -48.70 3.23 -27.72
N ALA A 393 -49.04 2.35 -28.66
CA ALA A 393 -50.21 2.55 -29.53
C ALA A 393 -51.54 2.61 -28.74
N ASP A 394 -51.71 1.76 -27.70
CA ASP A 394 -52.89 1.79 -26.81
C ASP A 394 -52.97 3.16 -26.07
N ASN A 395 -51.84 3.70 -25.63
CA ASN A 395 -51.80 5.03 -25.06
C ASN A 395 -52.15 6.12 -26.11
N ALA A 396 -51.60 6.04 -27.31
CA ALA A 396 -51.93 6.99 -28.37
C ALA A 396 -53.44 7.01 -28.66
N VAL A 397 -54.07 5.85 -28.83
CA VAL A 397 -55.52 5.75 -29.04
C VAL A 397 -56.28 6.24 -27.83
N LYS A 398 -55.85 5.91 -26.60
CA LYS A 398 -56.53 6.29 -25.37
C LYS A 398 -56.61 7.81 -25.16
N PHE A 399 -55.53 8.54 -25.49
CA PHE A 399 -55.42 9.97 -25.23
C PHE A 399 -55.77 10.84 -26.47
N THR A 400 -56.13 10.22 -27.61
CA THR A 400 -56.64 10.92 -28.79
C THR A 400 -58.15 11.02 -28.70
N GLU A 401 -58.71 12.21 -28.97
CA GLU A 401 -60.17 12.47 -29.00
C GLU A 401 -60.80 11.87 -30.27
N GLN A 402 -62.09 11.61 -30.22
CA GLN A 402 -62.87 11.17 -31.36
C GLN A 402 -62.72 12.10 -32.57
N GLY A 403 -62.52 11.58 -33.76
CA GLY A 403 -62.34 12.33 -35.01
C GLY A 403 -60.92 12.80 -35.27
N LYS A 404 -60.01 12.72 -34.29
CA LYS A 404 -58.58 13.00 -34.48
C LYS A 404 -57.81 11.73 -34.91
N THR A 405 -56.54 11.89 -35.31
CA THR A 405 -55.74 10.87 -35.99
C THR A 405 -54.70 10.23 -35.12
N VAL A 406 -54.52 8.94 -35.24
CA VAL A 406 -53.33 8.17 -34.78
C VAL A 406 -52.65 7.61 -36.04
N THR A 407 -51.36 7.88 -36.17
CA THR A 407 -50.55 7.45 -37.31
C THR A 407 -49.49 6.42 -36.88
N LEU A 408 -49.32 5.35 -37.65
CA LEU A 408 -48.30 4.34 -37.50
C LEU A 408 -47.47 4.24 -38.77
N SER A 409 -46.17 4.48 -38.69
CA SER A 409 -45.30 4.42 -39.90
C SER A 409 -43.95 3.77 -39.60
N LEU A 410 -43.26 3.35 -40.68
CA LEU A 410 -41.90 2.81 -40.61
C LEU A 410 -41.00 3.56 -41.59
N GLU A 411 -40.05 4.30 -41.04
CA GLU A 411 -39.01 4.99 -41.79
C GLU A 411 -37.66 4.34 -41.57
N GLY A 412 -37.20 3.60 -42.58
CA GLY A 412 -35.99 2.80 -42.42
C GLY A 412 -36.16 1.82 -41.27
N ARG A 413 -35.34 1.95 -40.20
CA ARG A 413 -35.41 1.11 -38.99
C ARG A 413 -36.11 1.77 -37.81
N THR A 414 -36.80 2.87 -38.04
CA THR A 414 -37.49 3.59 -37.02
C THR A 414 -39.00 3.42 -37.17
N VAL A 415 -39.64 2.77 -36.21
CA VAL A 415 -41.09 2.73 -36.08
C VAL A 415 -41.54 4.01 -35.40
N ILE A 416 -42.51 4.70 -35.97
CA ILE A 416 -43.06 5.96 -35.50
C ILE A 416 -44.55 5.74 -35.18
N ILE A 417 -44.94 6.13 -33.96
CA ILE A 417 -46.31 6.16 -33.49
C ILE A 417 -46.60 7.62 -33.11
N ALA A 418 -47.48 8.25 -33.87
CA ALA A 418 -47.87 9.65 -33.65
C ALA A 418 -49.37 9.76 -33.35
N ASP A 419 -49.73 10.60 -32.42
CA ASP A 419 -51.13 10.91 -32.06
C ASP A 419 -51.37 12.41 -32.07
N GLU A 420 -52.61 12.80 -32.40
CA GLU A 420 -53.11 14.16 -32.27
C GLU A 420 -53.87 14.38 -30.95
N GLY A 421 -53.40 13.71 -29.88
CA GLY A 421 -54.00 13.77 -28.55
C GLY A 421 -53.67 15.05 -27.77
N ALA A 422 -53.90 14.96 -26.50
CA ALA A 422 -53.71 16.12 -25.59
C ALA A 422 -52.24 16.51 -25.39
N GLY A 423 -51.27 15.73 -25.88
CA GLY A 423 -49.85 15.96 -25.66
C GLY A 423 -49.40 15.75 -24.21
N ILE A 424 -48.11 15.91 -23.93
CA ILE A 424 -47.45 15.73 -22.64
C ILE A 424 -46.73 17.04 -22.28
N ALA A 425 -46.84 17.49 -21.02
CA ALA A 425 -46.12 18.65 -20.55
C ALA A 425 -44.61 18.39 -20.53
N GLN A 426 -43.80 19.41 -20.81
CA GLN A 426 -42.33 19.27 -20.86
C GLN A 426 -41.73 18.75 -19.53
N GLU A 427 -42.36 19.13 -18.42
CA GLU A 427 -41.93 18.73 -17.06
C GLU A 427 -42.20 17.23 -16.79
N GLU A 428 -43.18 16.65 -17.46
CA GLU A 428 -43.57 15.24 -17.31
C GLU A 428 -42.76 14.29 -18.22
N LEU A 429 -42.22 14.80 -19.36
CA LEU A 429 -41.50 14.00 -20.33
C LEU A 429 -40.36 13.12 -19.73
N PRO A 430 -39.55 13.61 -18.81
CA PRO A 430 -38.51 12.77 -18.18
C PRO A 430 -39.07 11.59 -17.38
N HIS A 431 -40.35 11.68 -16.93
CA HIS A 431 -40.97 10.76 -15.99
C HIS A 431 -41.98 9.82 -16.61
N ILE A 432 -42.32 9.94 -17.91
CA ILE A 432 -43.34 9.12 -18.57
C ILE A 432 -43.03 7.61 -18.56
N PHE A 433 -41.80 7.25 -18.42
CA PHE A 433 -41.33 5.86 -18.34
C PHE A 433 -41.18 5.35 -16.88
N ASP A 434 -41.40 6.23 -15.89
CA ASP A 434 -41.35 5.84 -14.49
C ASP A 434 -42.56 4.94 -14.16
N ARG A 435 -42.37 4.00 -13.24
CA ARG A 435 -43.40 3.03 -12.83
C ARG A 435 -44.54 3.76 -12.11
N PHE A 436 -45.75 3.43 -12.49
CA PHE A 436 -46.98 4.04 -11.95
C PHE A 436 -47.13 5.52 -12.21
N HIS A 437 -46.30 6.09 -13.06
CA HIS A 437 -46.41 7.50 -13.44
C HIS A 437 -47.69 7.74 -14.25
N ARG A 438 -48.45 8.75 -13.84
CA ARG A 438 -49.68 9.21 -14.52
C ARG A 438 -49.66 10.73 -14.55
N ALA A 439 -49.80 11.34 -15.70
CA ALA A 439 -49.89 12.79 -15.79
C ALA A 439 -51.12 13.28 -15.00
N HIS A 440 -50.98 14.37 -14.26
CA HIS A 440 -51.98 14.93 -13.39
C HIS A 440 -53.34 15.12 -14.08
N GLY A 441 -54.42 14.62 -13.46
CA GLY A 441 -55.79 14.78 -13.90
C GLY A 441 -56.27 13.76 -14.96
N ARG A 442 -55.51 12.76 -15.35
CA ARG A 442 -55.91 11.76 -16.35
C ARG A 442 -56.29 10.43 -15.69
N MET A 443 -57.57 10.08 -15.73
CA MET A 443 -58.08 8.79 -15.22
C MET A 443 -57.87 7.70 -16.25
N GLY A 444 -57.32 6.57 -15.81
CA GLY A 444 -57.28 5.30 -16.57
C GLY A 444 -55.87 4.79 -16.88
N GLY A 445 -55.66 3.49 -16.67
CA GLY A 445 -54.40 2.78 -16.90
C GLY A 445 -53.60 2.56 -15.62
N THR A 446 -52.75 1.54 -15.65
CA THR A 446 -51.91 1.09 -14.51
C THR A 446 -50.67 1.96 -14.29
N GLY A 447 -50.26 2.74 -15.28
CA GLY A 447 -48.98 3.45 -15.28
C GLY A 447 -47.75 2.54 -15.46
N LEU A 448 -47.98 1.25 -15.83
CA LEU A 448 -46.88 0.30 -16.05
C LEU A 448 -46.58 0.04 -17.53
N GLY A 449 -47.52 0.36 -18.44
CA GLY A 449 -47.33 0.04 -19.87
C GLY A 449 -46.10 0.67 -20.51
N LEU A 450 -45.88 1.98 -20.29
CA LEU A 450 -44.68 2.68 -20.80
C LEU A 450 -43.40 2.21 -20.10
N ALA A 451 -43.44 1.87 -18.80
CA ALA A 451 -42.30 1.29 -18.08
C ALA A 451 -41.92 -0.09 -18.64
N ILE A 452 -42.91 -0.93 -19.00
CA ILE A 452 -42.68 -2.21 -19.68
C ILE A 452 -42.08 -1.96 -21.07
N ALA A 453 -42.62 -1.01 -21.83
CA ALA A 453 -42.11 -0.67 -23.16
C ALA A 453 -40.63 -0.21 -23.07
N SER A 454 -40.27 0.62 -22.12
CA SER A 454 -38.90 1.07 -21.89
C SER A 454 -37.97 -0.10 -21.52
N GLU A 455 -38.43 -1.04 -20.68
CA GLU A 455 -37.62 -2.20 -20.28
C GLU A 455 -37.38 -3.17 -21.46
N VAL A 456 -38.41 -3.39 -22.29
CA VAL A 456 -38.26 -4.16 -23.55
C VAL A 456 -37.29 -3.48 -24.49
N ALA A 457 -37.42 -2.17 -24.67
CA ALA A 457 -36.54 -1.40 -25.55
C ALA A 457 -35.07 -1.49 -25.08
N LYS A 458 -34.81 -1.29 -23.80
CA LYS A 458 -33.46 -1.44 -23.20
C LYS A 458 -32.85 -2.80 -23.50
N ARG A 459 -33.60 -3.88 -23.31
CA ARG A 459 -33.13 -5.25 -23.55
C ARG A 459 -32.89 -5.59 -25.00
N HIS A 460 -33.56 -4.89 -25.92
CA HIS A 460 -33.37 -5.02 -27.37
C HIS A 460 -32.45 -3.95 -27.97
N HIS A 461 -31.86 -3.09 -27.13
CA HIS A 461 -31.05 -1.95 -27.58
C HIS A 461 -31.78 -1.01 -28.54
N VAL A 462 -33.10 -0.89 -28.39
CA VAL A 462 -33.93 0.06 -29.14
C VAL A 462 -33.85 1.42 -28.45
N VAL A 463 -33.60 2.46 -29.24
CA VAL A 463 -33.62 3.84 -28.75
C VAL A 463 -35.06 4.36 -28.89
N ILE A 464 -35.58 4.93 -27.79
CA ILE A 464 -36.91 5.57 -27.80
C ILE A 464 -36.70 7.07 -27.72
N ASP A 465 -37.16 7.80 -28.71
CA ASP A 465 -37.26 9.26 -28.72
C ASP A 465 -38.69 9.68 -28.60
N VAL A 466 -39.00 10.76 -27.84
CA VAL A 466 -40.35 11.24 -27.62
C VAL A 466 -40.41 12.75 -27.86
N GLU A 467 -41.28 13.16 -28.78
CA GLU A 467 -41.57 14.54 -29.07
C GLU A 467 -43.02 14.81 -28.72
N SER A 468 -43.30 15.76 -27.84
CA SER A 468 -44.68 16.10 -27.45
C SER A 468 -44.86 17.58 -27.14
N ARG A 469 -46.02 18.10 -27.44
CA ARG A 469 -46.47 19.44 -27.07
C ARG A 469 -47.92 19.38 -26.60
N MET A 470 -48.21 20.06 -25.51
CA MET A 470 -49.60 20.19 -25.02
C MET A 470 -50.55 20.70 -26.10
N GLY A 471 -51.64 19.94 -26.33
CA GLY A 471 -52.66 20.21 -27.32
C GLY A 471 -52.30 19.89 -28.79
N GLN A 472 -51.06 19.43 -29.07
CA GLN A 472 -50.63 19.11 -30.41
C GLN A 472 -50.39 17.62 -30.61
N GLY A 473 -50.42 16.81 -29.54
CA GLY A 473 -50.23 15.37 -29.60
C GLY A 473 -48.81 14.92 -29.20
N THR A 474 -48.50 13.65 -29.42
CA THR A 474 -47.24 13.01 -29.06
C THR A 474 -46.77 12.12 -30.19
N THR A 475 -45.45 12.12 -30.40
CA THR A 475 -44.75 11.22 -31.38
C THR A 475 -43.71 10.44 -30.65
N PHE A 476 -43.84 9.11 -30.66
CA PHE A 476 -42.83 8.13 -30.23
C PHE A 476 -42.07 7.56 -31.40
N LYS A 477 -40.75 7.57 -31.34
CA LYS A 477 -39.86 7.04 -32.36
C LYS A 477 -39.04 5.87 -31.79
N PHE A 478 -39.12 4.68 -32.33
CA PHE A 478 -38.41 3.48 -31.89
C PHE A 478 -37.38 3.12 -32.96
N THR A 479 -36.11 3.45 -32.69
CA THR A 479 -35.00 3.16 -33.59
C THR A 479 -34.33 1.83 -33.22
N PHE A 480 -34.43 0.85 -34.13
CA PHE A 480 -33.90 -0.50 -33.93
C PHE A 480 -32.44 -0.60 -34.36
N PRO A 481 -31.58 -1.40 -33.62
CA PRO A 481 -30.17 -1.59 -33.96
C PRO A 481 -29.99 -2.35 -35.30
N MET A 482 -28.80 -2.22 -35.90
CA MET A 482 -28.44 -3.04 -37.09
C MET A 482 -28.24 -4.50 -36.67
N LYS A 483 -28.60 -5.46 -37.57
CA LYS A 483 -28.41 -6.90 -37.35
C LYS A 483 -26.96 -7.30 -37.02
N ASN A 484 -25.95 -6.49 -37.43
CA ASN A 484 -24.51 -6.75 -37.22
C ASN A 484 -23.75 -5.62 -36.48
N GLY A 485 -24.41 -4.72 -35.83
CA GLY A 485 -23.78 -3.61 -35.11
C GLY A 485 -23.51 -3.96 -33.65
N LYS A 486 -22.22 -4.04 -33.22
CA LYS A 486 -21.89 -3.89 -31.79
C LYS A 486 -22.44 -2.54 -31.29
N PRO A 487 -23.12 -2.48 -30.15
CA PRO A 487 -23.59 -1.19 -29.61
C PRO A 487 -22.38 -0.27 -29.39
N LYS A 488 -22.43 0.95 -29.94
CA LYS A 488 -21.59 2.03 -29.43
C LYS A 488 -22.06 2.32 -28.02
N THR A 489 -21.29 1.89 -27.05
CA THR A 489 -21.41 2.32 -25.66
C THR A 489 -20.89 3.76 -25.55
N ASP A 490 -21.76 4.71 -25.83
CA ASP A 490 -21.57 6.11 -25.40
C ASP A 490 -22.77 6.44 -24.50
N PHE A 491 -22.64 6.06 -23.22
CA PHE A 491 -23.40 6.71 -22.15
C PHE A 491 -22.40 7.54 -21.35
N GLN A 492 -22.42 8.84 -21.56
CA GLN A 492 -21.92 9.84 -20.60
C GLN A 492 -22.88 10.01 -19.42
#